data_cbe71318dafb78375f2edb2fa5382319
#
_entry.id   cbe71318dafb78375f2edb2fa5382319
#
_cell.length_a   1.000
_cell.length_b   1.000
_cell.length_c   1.000
_cell.angle_alpha   90.00
_cell.angle_beta   90.00
_cell.angle_gamma   90.00
#
_symmetry.space_group_name_H-M   'P 1'
#
loop_
_entity.id
_entity.type
_entity.pdbx_description
1 polymer ?
#
loop_
_entity_poly.entity_id
_entity_poly.type
_entity_poly.pdbx_seq_one_letter_code
_entity_poly.pdbx_strand_id
1 'polypeptide(L)'
;PVVGWLCKLNDTVFVSRSNRMGIAGQINELRDALSETWAITIFPEGTTTDGSSLLPFKSPLLQVLDPPPPGVMVQPMYLDYGASAHDIAWVGEETAPNNALRLFTRKGSFEVTLHFLEPFSPADFPGRKAIAAEARVRIESALSASLGRIPAV
;
A
#
# COMPACT_ATOMS: atom_id res chain seq x y z
N PRO A 1 21.13 -7.35 -0.19
CA PRO A 1 21.61 -6.89 -1.51
C PRO A 1 20.60 -7.23 -2.61
N VAL A 2 20.07 -8.48 -2.67
CA VAL A 2 19.19 -8.96 -3.75
C VAL A 2 17.86 -8.20 -3.79
N VAL A 3 17.18 -8.03 -2.65
CA VAL A 3 15.90 -7.32 -2.58
C VAL A 3 16.03 -5.87 -3.02
N GLY A 4 17.08 -5.17 -2.58
CA GLY A 4 17.33 -3.78 -3.00
C GLY A 4 17.61 -3.65 -4.50
N TRP A 5 18.26 -4.65 -5.10
CA TRP A 5 18.47 -4.70 -6.54
C TRP A 5 17.16 -4.94 -7.31
N LEU A 6 16.33 -5.87 -6.85
CA LEU A 6 15.00 -6.12 -7.43
C LEU A 6 14.10 -4.88 -7.33
N CYS A 7 14.13 -4.18 -6.19
CA CYS A 7 13.40 -2.93 -6.02
C CYS A 7 13.85 -1.86 -7.05
N LYS A 8 15.16 -1.75 -7.29
CA LYS A 8 15.69 -0.81 -8.30
C LYS A 8 15.28 -1.17 -9.72
N LEU A 9 15.21 -2.47 -10.06
CA LEU A 9 14.71 -2.93 -11.37
C LEU A 9 13.22 -2.63 -11.57
N ASN A 10 12.51 -2.42 -10.49
CA ASN A 10 11.07 -2.14 -10.49
C ASN A 10 10.78 -0.64 -10.22
N ASP A 11 11.75 0.22 -10.48
CA ASP A 11 11.68 1.68 -10.31
C ASP A 11 11.10 2.12 -8.95
N THR A 12 11.42 1.35 -7.89
CA THR A 12 10.92 1.61 -6.54
C THR A 12 11.53 2.87 -5.97
N VAL A 13 10.70 3.82 -5.60
CA VAL A 13 11.11 5.01 -4.85
C VAL A 13 11.37 4.63 -3.39
N PHE A 14 12.59 4.82 -2.93
CA PHE A 14 12.98 4.50 -1.55
C PHE A 14 12.65 5.64 -0.60
N VAL A 15 11.81 5.36 0.40
CA VAL A 15 11.35 6.35 1.38
C VAL A 15 12.06 6.15 2.72
N SER A 16 12.66 7.20 3.25
CA SER A 16 13.25 7.17 4.60
C SER A 16 12.20 7.47 5.66
N ARG A 17 11.89 6.49 6.52
CA ARG A 17 10.90 6.63 7.60
C ARG A 17 11.39 7.52 8.76
N SER A 18 12.70 7.66 8.92
CA SER A 18 13.33 8.38 10.04
C SER A 18 13.61 9.85 9.75
N ASN A 19 13.68 10.25 8.48
CA ASN A 19 14.04 11.60 8.08
C ASN A 19 12.80 12.43 7.73
N ARG A 20 12.21 13.08 8.73
CA ARG A 20 11.06 13.98 8.52
C ARG A 20 11.40 15.19 7.64
N MET A 21 12.63 15.66 7.63
CA MET A 21 13.06 16.76 6.76
C MET A 21 13.25 16.34 5.30
N GLY A 22 13.47 15.06 5.04
CA GLY A 22 13.57 14.49 3.69
C GLY A 22 12.23 14.22 2.99
N ILE A 23 11.10 14.37 3.69
CA ILE A 23 9.76 14.08 3.12
C ILE A 23 9.47 14.96 1.91
N ALA A 24 9.86 16.25 1.93
CA ALA A 24 9.65 17.16 0.79
C ALA A 24 10.40 16.70 -0.48
N GLY A 25 11.64 16.24 -0.34
CA GLY A 25 12.40 15.67 -1.45
C GLY A 25 11.76 14.42 -2.02
N GLN A 26 11.29 13.52 -1.15
CA GLN A 26 10.60 12.29 -1.54
C GLN A 26 9.27 12.56 -2.26
N ILE A 27 8.53 13.59 -1.84
CA ILE A 27 7.30 14.02 -2.52
C ILE A 27 7.62 14.55 -3.93
N ASN A 28 8.73 15.29 -4.10
CA ASN A 28 9.13 15.77 -5.42
C ASN A 28 9.53 14.60 -6.34
N GLU A 29 10.31 13.63 -5.86
CA GLU A 29 10.64 12.42 -6.62
C GLU A 29 9.37 11.65 -7.06
N LEU A 30 8.36 11.53 -6.16
CA LEU A 30 7.08 10.92 -6.51
C LEU A 30 6.30 11.75 -7.55
N ARG A 31 6.35 13.09 -7.47
CA ARG A 31 5.72 13.97 -8.48
C ARG A 31 6.37 13.84 -9.83
N ASP A 32 7.69 13.80 -9.88
CA ASP A 32 8.45 13.60 -11.10
C ASP A 32 8.08 12.27 -11.75
N ALA A 33 8.05 11.17 -10.96
CA ALA A 33 7.63 9.87 -11.44
C ALA A 33 6.18 9.85 -11.96
N LEU A 34 5.24 10.52 -11.29
CA LEU A 34 3.86 10.66 -11.77
C LEU A 34 3.76 11.49 -13.04
N SER A 35 4.63 12.51 -13.21
CA SER A 35 4.65 13.36 -14.42
C SER A 35 5.13 12.61 -15.66
N GLU A 36 5.95 11.57 -15.47
CA GLU A 36 6.44 10.68 -16.52
C GLU A 36 5.44 9.56 -16.91
N THR A 37 4.18 9.69 -16.51
CA THR A 37 3.10 8.72 -16.78
C THR A 37 3.23 7.35 -16.10
N TRP A 38 4.00 7.26 -15.03
CA TRP A 38 4.12 6.03 -14.24
C TRP A 38 2.98 5.87 -13.25
N ALA A 39 2.47 4.66 -13.14
CA ALA A 39 1.58 4.29 -12.05
C ALA A 39 2.42 4.05 -10.78
N ILE A 40 2.08 4.73 -9.69
CA ILE A 40 2.77 4.55 -8.41
C ILE A 40 1.88 3.78 -7.44
N THR A 41 2.41 2.70 -6.88
CA THR A 41 1.76 1.95 -5.80
C THR A 41 2.26 2.43 -4.45
N ILE A 42 1.34 2.81 -3.57
CA ILE A 42 1.63 3.23 -2.20
C ILE A 42 0.91 2.30 -1.21
N PHE A 43 1.62 1.84 -0.18
CA PHE A 43 1.08 1.07 0.94
C PHE A 43 0.92 1.99 2.16
N PRO A 44 -0.23 2.66 2.33
CA PRO A 44 -0.39 3.73 3.31
C PRO A 44 -0.42 3.25 4.77
N GLU A 45 -0.66 1.97 5.03
CA GLU A 45 -0.54 1.38 6.37
C GLU A 45 0.90 1.42 6.89
N GLY A 46 1.89 1.31 5.99
CA GLY A 46 3.32 1.38 6.28
C GLY A 46 3.85 0.18 7.05
N THR A 47 3.05 -0.86 7.26
CA THR A 47 3.42 -2.17 7.81
C THR A 47 2.40 -3.20 7.35
N THR A 48 2.61 -4.45 7.71
CA THR A 48 1.74 -5.58 7.39
C THR A 48 0.89 -5.99 8.58
N THR A 49 -0.24 -6.63 8.31
CA THR A 49 -1.13 -7.26 9.30
C THR A 49 -1.35 -8.74 8.95
N ASP A 50 -2.20 -9.41 9.71
CA ASP A 50 -2.67 -10.76 9.40
C ASP A 50 -3.78 -10.80 8.34
N GLY A 51 -4.16 -9.63 7.78
CA GLY A 51 -5.22 -9.49 6.80
C GLY A 51 -6.63 -9.44 7.37
N SER A 52 -6.80 -9.52 8.70
CA SER A 52 -8.12 -9.47 9.33
C SER A 52 -8.65 -8.06 9.59
N SER A 53 -7.78 -7.06 9.50
CA SER A 53 -8.09 -5.66 9.79
C SER A 53 -7.19 -4.72 8.98
N LEU A 54 -7.65 -3.47 8.82
CA LEU A 54 -6.90 -2.37 8.24
C LEU A 54 -6.31 -1.48 9.33
N LEU A 55 -5.03 -1.18 9.22
CA LEU A 55 -4.38 -0.16 10.05
C LEU A 55 -4.74 1.25 9.58
N PRO A 56 -4.57 2.27 10.44
CA PRO A 56 -4.75 3.65 10.05
C PRO A 56 -3.81 4.05 8.90
N PHE A 57 -4.36 4.68 7.86
CA PHE A 57 -3.57 5.14 6.72
C PHE A 57 -2.72 6.34 7.07
N LYS A 58 -1.43 6.24 6.80
CA LYS A 58 -0.44 7.33 6.94
C LYS A 58 -0.47 8.17 5.68
N SER A 59 -0.88 9.43 5.80
CA SER A 59 -1.10 10.34 4.65
C SER A 59 0.12 11.15 4.15
N PRO A 60 1.33 11.15 4.76
CA PRO A 60 2.40 12.04 4.30
C PRO A 60 2.77 11.87 2.82
N LEU A 61 2.86 10.64 2.31
CA LEU A 61 3.20 10.42 0.90
C LEU A 61 2.07 10.83 -0.06
N LEU A 62 0.82 10.82 0.41
CA LEU A 62 -0.32 11.30 -0.37
C LEU A 62 -0.31 12.83 -0.57
N GLN A 63 0.65 13.56 0.01
CA GLN A 63 0.89 14.97 -0.30
C GLN A 63 1.27 15.18 -1.78
N VAL A 64 1.74 14.16 -2.47
CA VAL A 64 1.97 14.21 -3.92
C VAL A 64 0.67 14.51 -4.70
N LEU A 65 -0.48 14.17 -4.13
CA LEU A 65 -1.81 14.40 -4.69
C LEU A 65 -2.47 15.71 -4.22
N ASP A 66 -1.71 16.59 -3.54
CA ASP A 66 -2.23 17.85 -3.02
C ASP A 66 -1.24 19.02 -3.30
N PRO A 67 -1.45 19.83 -4.38
CA PRO A 67 -2.49 19.67 -5.40
C PRO A 67 -2.25 18.45 -6.29
N PRO A 68 -3.31 17.80 -6.80
CA PRO A 68 -3.17 16.63 -7.64
C PRO A 68 -2.59 16.98 -9.02
N PRO A 69 -1.66 16.18 -9.56
CA PRO A 69 -1.22 16.33 -10.93
C PRO A 69 -2.37 16.11 -11.93
N PRO A 70 -2.38 16.79 -13.09
CA PRO A 70 -3.44 16.65 -14.07
C PRO A 70 -3.64 15.20 -14.53
N GLY A 71 -4.90 14.74 -14.56
CA GLY A 71 -5.25 13.40 -15.06
C GLY A 71 -4.91 12.23 -14.13
N VAL A 72 -4.30 12.48 -12.99
CA VAL A 72 -4.00 11.42 -12.01
C VAL A 72 -5.27 10.99 -11.28
N MET A 73 -5.49 9.69 -11.24
CA MET A 73 -6.57 9.03 -10.50
C MET A 73 -6.00 8.20 -9.37
N VAL A 74 -6.76 8.07 -8.30
CA VAL A 74 -6.46 7.16 -7.19
C VAL A 74 -7.30 5.91 -7.37
N GLN A 75 -6.63 4.76 -7.49
CA GLN A 75 -7.29 3.46 -7.54
C GLN A 75 -6.99 2.67 -6.27
N PRO A 76 -7.93 2.59 -5.31
CA PRO A 76 -7.77 1.74 -4.15
C PRO A 76 -7.73 0.27 -4.58
N MET A 77 -6.85 -0.50 -3.93
CA MET A 77 -6.77 -1.93 -4.17
C MET A 77 -6.39 -2.66 -2.88
N TYR A 78 -6.81 -3.91 -2.77
CA TYR A 78 -6.34 -4.76 -1.69
C TYR A 78 -5.97 -6.15 -2.20
N LEU A 79 -5.06 -6.79 -1.47
CA LEU A 79 -4.58 -8.13 -1.73
C LEU A 79 -5.34 -9.12 -0.84
N ASP A 80 -6.03 -10.06 -1.46
CA ASP A 80 -6.73 -11.14 -0.75
C ASP A 80 -5.95 -12.44 -0.93
N TYR A 81 -5.49 -12.98 0.16
CA TYR A 81 -4.77 -14.26 0.22
C TYR A 81 -5.67 -15.43 0.65
N GLY A 82 -6.96 -15.18 0.82
CA GLY A 82 -7.94 -16.19 1.20
C GLY A 82 -7.52 -16.97 2.44
N ALA A 83 -7.71 -18.29 2.39
CA ALA A 83 -7.36 -19.18 3.50
C ALA A 83 -5.86 -19.17 3.86
N SER A 84 -4.98 -18.72 2.96
CA SER A 84 -3.54 -18.68 3.19
C SER A 84 -3.07 -17.43 3.93
N ALA A 85 -3.94 -16.45 4.17
CA ALA A 85 -3.55 -15.16 4.77
C ALA A 85 -2.77 -15.34 6.07
N HIS A 86 -3.28 -16.17 6.99
CA HIS A 86 -2.62 -16.43 8.27
C HIS A 86 -1.24 -17.08 8.12
N ASP A 87 -1.10 -18.03 7.18
CA ASP A 87 0.15 -18.78 6.99
C ASP A 87 1.26 -17.95 6.39
N ILE A 88 0.92 -16.93 5.59
CA ILE A 88 1.90 -16.07 4.90
C ILE A 88 2.08 -14.71 5.54
N ALA A 89 1.20 -14.33 6.46
CA ALA A 89 1.23 -13.03 7.12
C ALA A 89 2.58 -12.77 7.79
N TRP A 90 3.08 -11.55 7.61
CA TRP A 90 4.27 -11.07 8.31
C TRP A 90 3.82 -10.15 9.44
N VAL A 91 3.81 -10.68 10.66
CA VAL A 91 3.26 -9.99 11.84
C VAL A 91 4.21 -10.08 13.04
N GLY A 92 3.99 -9.21 14.01
CA GLY A 92 4.74 -9.19 15.26
C GLY A 92 6.21 -8.85 15.07
N GLU A 93 7.07 -9.55 15.79
CA GLU A 93 8.53 -9.34 15.85
C GLU A 93 9.29 -10.18 14.81
N GLU A 94 8.59 -10.86 13.89
CA GLU A 94 9.25 -11.66 12.86
C GLU A 94 10.15 -10.78 12.00
N THR A 95 11.41 -11.19 11.85
CA THR A 95 12.36 -10.45 11.02
C THR A 95 12.14 -10.74 9.52
N ALA A 96 12.48 -9.80 8.64
CA ALA A 96 12.34 -9.99 7.20
C ALA A 96 13.05 -11.24 6.66
N PRO A 97 14.27 -11.61 7.09
CA PRO A 97 14.90 -12.85 6.68
C PRO A 97 14.14 -14.11 7.12
N ASN A 98 13.59 -14.11 8.34
CA ASN A 98 12.83 -15.24 8.87
C ASN A 98 11.51 -15.41 8.12
N ASN A 99 10.79 -14.31 7.87
CA ASN A 99 9.58 -14.32 7.06
C ASN A 99 9.86 -14.85 5.65
N ALA A 100 10.89 -14.34 4.99
CA ALA A 100 11.29 -14.80 3.66
C ALA A 100 11.64 -16.29 3.66
N LEU A 101 12.42 -16.77 4.65
CA LEU A 101 12.76 -18.17 4.76
C LEU A 101 11.51 -19.04 4.93
N ARG A 102 10.58 -18.63 5.80
CA ARG A 102 9.30 -19.32 6.01
C ARG A 102 8.48 -19.42 4.73
N LEU A 103 8.40 -18.34 3.98
CA LEU A 103 7.68 -18.33 2.69
C LEU A 103 8.36 -19.22 1.64
N PHE A 104 9.69 -19.14 1.49
CA PHE A 104 10.43 -19.92 0.49
C PHE A 104 10.50 -21.42 0.81
N THR A 105 10.41 -21.80 2.08
CA THR A 105 10.39 -23.22 2.48
C THR A 105 8.98 -23.81 2.56
N ARG A 106 7.95 -23.00 2.36
CA ARG A 106 6.56 -23.44 2.34
C ARG A 106 6.33 -24.42 1.19
N LYS A 107 5.63 -25.51 1.47
CA LYS A 107 5.22 -26.47 0.44
C LYS A 107 3.90 -26.05 -0.19
N GLY A 108 3.76 -26.30 -1.49
CA GLY A 108 2.56 -26.00 -2.26
C GLY A 108 2.51 -24.55 -2.74
N SER A 109 1.39 -24.16 -3.33
CA SER A 109 1.08 -22.82 -3.82
C SER A 109 0.02 -22.16 -2.95
N PHE A 110 -0.15 -20.87 -3.11
CA PHE A 110 -1.29 -20.12 -2.60
C PHE A 110 -1.78 -19.17 -3.69
N GLU A 111 -3.04 -18.84 -3.62
CA GLU A 111 -3.68 -17.91 -4.54
C GLU A 111 -3.65 -16.51 -3.92
N VAL A 112 -3.48 -15.51 -4.78
CA VAL A 112 -3.59 -14.10 -4.41
C VAL A 112 -4.55 -13.44 -5.38
N THR A 113 -5.62 -12.87 -4.86
CA THR A 113 -6.56 -12.08 -5.64
C THR A 113 -6.29 -10.60 -5.42
N LEU A 114 -6.04 -9.86 -6.52
CA LEU A 114 -5.94 -8.40 -6.49
C LEU A 114 -7.31 -7.81 -6.80
N HIS A 115 -7.89 -7.13 -5.81
CA HIS A 115 -9.15 -6.41 -5.98
C HIS A 115 -8.87 -4.96 -6.34
N PHE A 116 -9.09 -4.60 -7.60
CA PHE A 116 -9.05 -3.22 -8.08
C PHE A 116 -10.43 -2.60 -7.88
N LEU A 117 -10.52 -1.63 -6.97
CA LEU A 117 -11.78 -0.97 -6.65
C LEU A 117 -12.00 0.22 -7.57
N GLU A 118 -13.20 0.80 -7.55
CA GLU A 118 -13.53 1.94 -8.39
C GLU A 118 -12.56 3.11 -8.15
N PRO A 119 -11.89 3.64 -9.18
CA PRO A 119 -10.99 4.77 -9.04
C PRO A 119 -11.76 6.07 -8.72
N PHE A 120 -11.07 7.04 -8.14
CA PHE A 120 -11.64 8.37 -7.89
C PHE A 120 -10.62 9.48 -8.19
N SER A 121 -11.14 10.67 -8.49
CA SER A 121 -10.31 11.86 -8.67
C SER A 121 -9.86 12.40 -7.31
N PRO A 122 -8.54 12.57 -7.06
CA PRO A 122 -8.08 13.22 -5.85
C PRO A 122 -8.50 14.69 -5.76
N ALA A 123 -8.85 15.32 -6.88
CA ALA A 123 -9.34 16.71 -6.91
C ALA A 123 -10.70 16.89 -6.23
N ASP A 124 -11.48 15.81 -6.09
CA ASP A 124 -12.80 15.84 -5.44
C ASP A 124 -12.69 15.85 -3.90
N PHE A 125 -11.48 15.70 -3.36
CA PHE A 125 -11.24 15.59 -1.92
C PHE A 125 -10.26 16.66 -1.42
N PRO A 126 -10.60 17.40 -0.34
CA PRO A 126 -9.77 18.49 0.16
C PRO A 126 -8.54 17.96 0.93
N GLY A 127 -7.42 17.85 0.22
CA GLY A 127 -6.12 17.52 0.79
C GLY A 127 -5.90 16.04 1.11
N ARG A 128 -4.64 15.72 1.34
CA ARG A 128 -4.14 14.33 1.51
C ARG A 128 -4.88 13.49 2.54
N LYS A 129 -5.43 14.09 3.61
CA LYS A 129 -6.14 13.36 4.67
C LYS A 129 -7.50 12.86 4.20
N ALA A 130 -8.21 13.69 3.43
CA ALA A 130 -9.51 13.30 2.86
C ALA A 130 -9.31 12.23 1.78
N ILE A 131 -8.28 12.35 0.93
CA ILE A 131 -7.91 11.32 -0.05
C ILE A 131 -7.61 9.97 0.65
N ALA A 132 -6.83 9.99 1.74
CA ALA A 132 -6.52 8.80 2.52
C ALA A 132 -7.77 8.16 3.14
N ALA A 133 -8.68 8.99 3.67
CA ALA A 133 -9.92 8.54 4.27
C ALA A 133 -10.83 7.87 3.25
N GLU A 134 -11.00 8.47 2.07
CA GLU A 134 -11.80 7.89 0.98
C GLU A 134 -11.23 6.56 0.51
N ALA A 135 -9.92 6.50 0.24
CA ALA A 135 -9.27 5.25 -0.14
C ALA A 135 -9.47 4.15 0.92
N ARG A 136 -9.33 4.51 2.21
CA ARG A 136 -9.55 3.59 3.31
C ARG A 136 -10.99 3.07 3.35
N VAL A 137 -11.98 3.94 3.26
CA VAL A 137 -13.41 3.56 3.29
C VAL A 137 -13.74 2.55 2.19
N ARG A 138 -13.24 2.77 0.97
CA ARG A 138 -13.46 1.83 -0.15
C ARG A 138 -12.83 0.47 0.12
N ILE A 139 -11.58 0.44 0.58
CA ILE A 139 -10.87 -0.82 0.89
C ILE A 139 -11.55 -1.53 2.06
N GLU A 140 -11.96 -0.81 3.11
CA GLU A 140 -12.63 -1.36 4.29
C GLU A 140 -13.98 -1.99 3.94
N SER A 141 -14.74 -1.35 3.06
CA SER A 141 -15.99 -1.90 2.53
C SER A 141 -15.77 -3.20 1.76
N ALA A 142 -14.76 -3.24 0.89
CA ALA A 142 -14.43 -4.42 0.10
C ALA A 142 -13.89 -5.57 0.98
N LEU A 143 -13.04 -5.24 1.95
CA LEU A 143 -12.51 -6.22 2.93
C LEU A 143 -13.65 -6.80 3.79
N SER A 144 -14.59 -5.96 4.24
CA SER A 144 -15.77 -6.41 4.99
C SER A 144 -16.60 -7.39 4.18
N ALA A 145 -16.82 -7.10 2.90
CA ALA A 145 -17.56 -7.98 2.01
C ALA A 145 -16.84 -9.34 1.81
N SER A 146 -15.52 -9.32 1.65
CA SER A 146 -14.71 -10.54 1.49
C SER A 146 -14.70 -11.39 2.76
N LEU A 147 -14.55 -10.78 3.92
CA LEU A 147 -14.52 -11.49 5.21
C LEU A 147 -15.92 -11.87 5.71
N GLY A 148 -17.00 -11.37 5.09
CA GLY A 148 -18.37 -11.56 5.57
C GLY A 148 -18.64 -10.95 6.97
N ARG A 149 -17.80 -9.97 7.38
CA ARG A 149 -17.88 -9.30 8.68
C ARG A 149 -17.33 -7.87 8.58
N ILE A 150 -17.68 -7.02 9.53
CA ILE A 150 -17.06 -5.70 9.67
C ILE A 150 -15.64 -5.91 10.21
N PRO A 151 -14.59 -5.38 9.56
CA PRO A 151 -13.21 -5.47 10.07
C PRO A 151 -13.11 -4.86 11.47
N ALA A 152 -12.28 -5.44 12.31
CA ALA A 152 -11.96 -4.84 13.60
C ALA A 152 -11.22 -3.50 13.38
N VAL A 153 -11.65 -2.47 14.07
CA VAL A 153 -11.04 -1.12 14.03
C VAL A 153 -9.85 -1.08 14.98
#